data_63745296e07862fc93a3be4799d2c1df
#
_entry.id   63745296e07862fc93a3be4799d2c1df
#
_cell.length_a   1.000
_cell.length_b   1.000
_cell.length_c   1.000
_cell.angle_alpha   90.00
_cell.angle_beta   90.00
_cell.angle_gamma   90.00
#
_symmetry.space_group_name_H-M   'P 1'
#
loop_
_entity.id
_entity.type
_entity.pdbx_description
1 polymer ?
#
loop_
_entity_poly.entity_id
_entity_poly.type
_entity_poly.pdbx_seq_one_letter_code
_entity_poly.pdbx_strand_id
1 'polypeptide(L)' 'MDKKLDNLTFVVTGTLDGFSRNEIGEYIKSHGGKMSDSVSGKTDYLVVGDKPGVSKLSRAVELGTKIIQLPVLIGMVE' A
#
# COMPACT_ATOMS: atom_id res chain seq x y z
N MET A 1 -11.94 -8.77 -16.08
CA MET A 1 -11.66 -8.28 -14.74
C MET A 1 -10.23 -7.82 -14.64
N ASP A 2 -10.07 -6.67 -14.07
CA ASP A 2 -8.77 -6.04 -13.96
C ASP A 2 -8.05 -6.51 -12.70
N LYS A 3 -6.87 -7.12 -12.86
CA LYS A 3 -6.07 -7.60 -11.75
C LYS A 3 -4.66 -7.03 -11.83
N LYS A 4 -4.58 -5.72 -12.04
CA LYS A 4 -3.28 -5.06 -12.21
C LYS A 4 -2.39 -5.11 -10.97
N LEU A 5 -2.97 -5.39 -9.80
CA LEU A 5 -2.22 -5.54 -8.56
C LEU A 5 -2.02 -6.99 -8.17
N ASP A 6 -2.25 -7.93 -9.08
CA ASP A 6 -2.17 -9.36 -8.79
C ASP A 6 -0.78 -9.74 -8.29
N ASN A 7 -0.74 -10.54 -7.22
CA ASN A 7 0.48 -11.00 -6.56
C ASN A 7 1.30 -9.90 -5.86
N LEU A 8 0.76 -8.69 -5.74
CA LEU A 8 1.43 -7.61 -5.02
C LEU A 8 0.86 -7.49 -3.61
N THR A 9 1.73 -7.28 -2.64
CA THR A 9 1.35 -7.09 -1.24
C THR A 9 1.59 -5.64 -0.85
N PHE A 10 0.58 -5.02 -0.26
CA PHE A 10 0.60 -3.61 0.12
C PHE A 10 0.43 -3.45 1.62
N VAL A 11 1.09 -2.45 2.18
CA VAL A 11 0.86 -1.99 3.54
C VAL A 11 0.53 -0.51 3.45
N VAL A 12 -0.40 -0.05 4.26
CA VAL A 12 -0.81 1.36 4.28
C VAL A 12 -0.46 1.96 5.64
N THR A 13 0.13 3.15 5.63
CA THR A 13 0.42 3.91 6.83
C THR A 13 0.02 5.36 6.64
N GLY A 14 -0.44 6.00 7.71
CA GLY A 14 -0.90 7.38 7.65
C GLY A 14 -2.36 7.47 7.25
N THR A 15 -2.86 8.69 7.12
CA THR A 15 -4.24 8.97 6.75
C THR A 15 -4.32 9.30 5.26
N LEU A 16 -5.16 8.56 4.54
CA LEU A 16 -5.37 8.81 3.12
C LEU A 16 -6.59 9.69 2.92
N ASP A 17 -6.41 10.76 2.17
CA ASP A 17 -7.47 11.72 1.92
C ASP A 17 -8.55 11.10 1.05
N GLY A 18 -9.79 11.09 1.53
CA GLY A 18 -10.92 10.53 0.81
C GLY A 18 -11.09 9.02 0.95
N PHE A 19 -10.19 8.34 1.66
CA PHE A 19 -10.28 6.89 1.85
C PHE A 19 -9.99 6.50 3.28
N SER A 20 -10.81 5.60 3.83
CA SER A 20 -10.47 4.94 5.08
C SER A 20 -9.52 3.78 4.76
N ARG A 21 -8.91 3.22 5.81
CA ARG A 21 -8.03 2.07 5.67
C ARG A 21 -8.77 0.88 5.05
N ASN A 22 -10.02 0.66 5.46
CA ASN A 22 -10.83 -0.41 4.91
C ASN A 22 -11.14 -0.21 3.45
N GLU A 23 -11.43 1.03 3.06
CA GLU A 23 -11.72 1.35 1.66
C GLU A 23 -10.53 1.11 0.76
N ILE A 24 -9.33 1.50 1.20
CA ILE A 24 -8.11 1.28 0.43
C ILE A 24 -7.80 -0.23 0.33
N GLY A 25 -8.04 -0.98 1.41
CA GLY A 25 -7.88 -2.42 1.40
C GLY A 25 -8.78 -3.10 0.40
N GLU A 26 -10.05 -2.69 0.36
CA GLU A 26 -11.00 -3.22 -0.61
C GLU A 26 -10.63 -2.85 -2.04
N TYR A 27 -10.14 -1.62 -2.24
CA TYR A 27 -9.68 -1.17 -3.55
C TYR A 27 -8.54 -2.05 -4.07
N ILE A 28 -7.55 -2.30 -3.21
CA ILE A 28 -6.40 -3.14 -3.55
C ILE A 28 -6.85 -4.57 -3.85
N LYS A 29 -7.72 -5.13 -3.01
CA LYS A 29 -8.22 -6.50 -3.19
C LYS A 29 -9.04 -6.63 -4.47
N SER A 30 -9.82 -5.63 -4.81
CA SER A 30 -10.65 -5.67 -6.02
C SER A 30 -9.80 -5.72 -7.29
N HIS A 31 -8.55 -5.27 -7.22
CA HIS A 31 -7.62 -5.34 -8.34
C HIS A 31 -6.61 -6.49 -8.22
N GLY A 32 -6.89 -7.44 -7.34
CA GLY A 32 -6.09 -8.65 -7.19
C GLY A 32 -4.95 -8.56 -6.20
N GLY A 33 -4.76 -7.41 -5.55
CA GLY A 33 -3.69 -7.23 -4.58
C GLY A 33 -4.01 -7.80 -3.21
N LYS A 34 -3.01 -7.77 -2.35
CA LYS A 34 -3.14 -8.24 -0.96
C LYS A 34 -2.78 -7.10 -0.01
N MET A 35 -3.45 -7.08 1.13
CA MET A 35 -3.16 -6.11 2.19
C MET A 35 -2.54 -6.82 3.39
N SER A 36 -1.54 -6.18 3.98
CA SER A 36 -0.90 -6.67 5.19
C SER A 36 -0.85 -5.55 6.22
N ASP A 37 -0.77 -5.91 7.50
CA ASP A 37 -0.73 -4.94 8.59
C ASP A 37 0.69 -4.45 8.91
N SER A 38 1.69 -5.17 8.48
CA SER A 38 3.07 -4.81 8.79
C SER A 38 3.98 -5.04 7.60
N VAL A 39 5.02 -4.21 7.51
CA VAL A 39 6.02 -4.32 6.46
C VAL A 39 6.92 -5.53 6.72
N SER A 40 7.11 -6.35 5.72
CA SER A 40 7.97 -7.53 5.80
C SER A 40 8.71 -7.70 4.48
N GLY A 41 9.56 -8.71 4.41
CA GLY A 41 10.29 -9.01 3.17
C GLY A 41 9.38 -9.37 2.01
N LYS A 42 8.11 -9.69 2.28
CA LYS A 42 7.13 -10.03 1.25
C LYS A 42 6.28 -8.83 0.83
N THR A 43 6.45 -7.68 1.48
CA THR A 43 5.71 -6.47 1.14
C THR A 43 6.32 -5.84 -0.12
N ASP A 44 5.50 -5.60 -1.12
CA ASP A 44 5.96 -5.01 -2.37
C ASP A 44 5.94 -3.49 -2.34
N TYR A 45 4.91 -2.92 -1.72
CA TYR A 45 4.74 -1.47 -1.66
C TYR A 45 4.22 -1.01 -0.32
N LEU A 46 4.72 0.12 0.15
CA LEU A 46 4.17 0.81 1.31
C LEU A 46 3.48 2.07 0.81
N VAL A 47 2.16 2.12 0.99
CA VAL A 47 1.37 3.30 0.60
C VAL A 47 1.35 4.27 1.78
N VAL A 48 1.88 5.46 1.57
CA VAL A 48 1.97 6.46 2.62
C VAL A 48 0.95 7.57 2.41
N GLY A 49 0.26 7.93 3.48
CA GLY A 49 -0.66 9.06 3.51
C GLY A 49 -0.08 10.18 4.33
N ASP A 50 -0.97 11.01 4.89
CA ASP A 50 -0.59 12.11 5.75
C ASP A 50 -0.17 11.57 7.13
N LYS A 51 0.90 12.10 7.68
CA LYS A 51 1.45 11.70 8.99
C LYS A 51 1.68 10.19 9.08
N PRO A 52 2.51 9.63 8.21
CA PRO A 52 2.76 8.18 8.23
C PRO A 52 3.52 7.75 9.48
N GLY A 53 3.34 6.50 9.87
CA GLY A 53 4.05 5.94 11.01
C GLY A 53 5.53 5.77 10.73
N VAL A 54 6.38 6.26 11.62
CA VAL A 54 7.83 6.18 11.48
C VAL A 54 8.31 4.74 11.43
N SER A 55 7.71 3.87 12.26
CA SER A 55 8.10 2.46 12.33
C SER A 55 7.96 1.76 10.98
N LYS A 56 6.85 1.96 10.31
CA LYS A 56 6.61 1.35 9.01
C LYS A 56 7.52 1.90 7.94
N LEU A 57 7.77 3.21 7.97
CA LEU A 57 8.69 3.84 7.02
C LEU A 57 10.12 3.31 7.19
N SER A 58 10.60 3.23 8.43
CA SER A 58 11.93 2.71 8.72
C SER A 58 12.07 1.27 8.25
N ARG A 59 11.06 0.46 8.51
CA ARG A 59 11.08 -0.94 8.09
C ARG A 59 11.12 -1.08 6.58
N ALA A 60 10.35 -0.25 5.87
CA ALA A 60 10.34 -0.26 4.42
C ALA A 60 11.72 0.09 3.84
N VAL A 61 12.38 1.09 4.42
CA VAL A 61 13.72 1.47 3.99
C VAL A 61 14.71 0.33 4.22
N GLU A 62 14.65 -0.31 5.39
CA GLU A 62 15.53 -1.44 5.72
C GLU A 62 15.38 -2.60 4.74
N LEU A 63 14.14 -2.89 4.36
CA LEU A 63 13.83 -4.04 3.51
C LEU A 63 13.84 -3.72 2.02
N GLY A 64 14.07 -2.46 1.67
CA GLY A 64 14.05 -2.04 0.28
C GLY A 64 12.66 -2.02 -0.33
N THR A 65 11.63 -1.97 0.51
CA THR A 65 10.24 -1.89 0.05
C THR A 65 10.01 -0.53 -0.62
N LYS A 66 9.32 -0.55 -1.75
CA LYS A 66 9.01 0.69 -2.45
C LYS A 66 7.95 1.49 -1.71
N ILE A 67 8.20 2.77 -1.54
CA ILE A 67 7.28 3.68 -0.85
C ILE A 67 6.56 4.50 -1.91
N ILE A 68 5.23 4.43 -1.90
CA ILE A 68 4.40 5.15 -2.89
C ILE A 68 3.31 5.94 -2.18
N GLN A 69 2.73 6.88 -2.89
CA GLN A 69 1.58 7.64 -2.41
C GLN A 69 0.32 7.18 -3.13
N LEU A 70 -0.84 7.58 -2.63
CA LEU A 70 -2.13 7.15 -3.19
C LEU A 70 -2.26 7.44 -4.70
N PRO A 71 -1.88 8.63 -5.20
CA PRO A 71 -1.96 8.87 -6.64
C PRO A 71 -1.17 7.87 -7.47
N VAL A 72 -0.04 7.41 -6.95
CA VAL A 72 0.76 6.39 -7.64
C VAL A 72 0.02 5.06 -7.67
N LEU A 73 -0.59 4.68 -6.56
CA LEU A 73 -1.38 3.44 -6.49
C LEU A 73 -2.54 3.48 -7.50
N ILE A 74 -3.25 4.59 -7.55
CA ILE A 74 -4.36 4.76 -8.49
C ILE A 74 -3.86 4.63 -9.94
N GLY A 75 -2.71 5.24 -10.23
CA GLY A 75 -2.11 5.14 -11.56
C GLY A 75 -1.72 3.72 -11.94
N MET A 76 -1.40 2.89 -10.97
CA MET A 76 -1.03 1.50 -11.23
C MET A 76 -2.19 0.65 -11.73
N VAL A 77 -3.43 1.05 -11.44
CA VAL A 77 -4.62 0.29 -11.85
C VAL A 77 -5.34 0.89 -13.05
N GLU A 78 -4.88 2.01 -13.53
CA GLU A 78 -5.47 2.66 -14.71
C GLU A 78 -4.90 2.15 -16.04
#